data_4098984c80304e5498e0815a523602c2
#
_entry.id   4098984c80304e5498e0815a523602c2
#
_cell.length_a   1.000
_cell.length_b   1.000
_cell.length_c   1.000
_cell.angle_alpha   90.00
_cell.angle_beta   90.00
_cell.angle_gamma   90.00
#
_symmetry.space_group_name_H-M   'P 1'
#
loop_
_entity.id
_entity.type
_entity.pdbx_description
1 polymer ?
#
loop_
_entity_poly.entity_id
_entity_poly.type
_entity_poly.pdbx_seq_one_letter_code
_entity_poly.pdbx_strand_id
1 'polypeptide(L)'
;VETASPGVRADIWLWAARFFKTRALARQALASAKIVSGGVACKPARTLRVGEMLHIARGEERFEIEVLALGNTRGPAAVAQTLYRETAASSAARAALREQRRLQQAGTPQPPPARPGKRDRRRIHAFKQILPTRTDAGLRPGVASKVSECACCRRTQPAGM
;
A
#
# COMPACT_ATOMS: atom_id res chain seq x y z
N VAL A 1 39.74 -21.44 -3.41
CA VAL A 1 39.88 -20.17 -4.14
C VAL A 1 38.50 -19.70 -4.49
N GLU A 2 37.95 -18.87 -3.62
CA GLU A 2 36.62 -18.26 -3.75
C GLU A 2 36.70 -17.23 -4.88
N THR A 3 36.28 -17.62 -6.06
CA THR A 3 36.08 -16.68 -7.17
C THR A 3 34.96 -15.73 -6.74
N ALA A 4 35.35 -14.58 -6.24
CA ALA A 4 34.42 -13.49 -5.93
C ALA A 4 33.67 -13.10 -7.21
N SER A 5 32.52 -13.69 -7.43
CA SER A 5 31.60 -13.30 -8.50
C SER A 5 31.34 -11.82 -8.37
N PRO A 6 31.51 -11.01 -9.43
CA PRO A 6 31.26 -9.58 -9.36
C PRO A 6 29.82 -9.36 -8.89
N GLY A 7 29.67 -8.80 -7.70
CA GLY A 7 28.35 -8.59 -7.12
C GLY A 7 27.52 -7.65 -7.99
N VAL A 8 26.22 -7.90 -8.07
CA VAL A 8 25.26 -7.08 -8.82
C VAL A 8 24.55 -6.11 -7.87
N ARG A 9 24.33 -4.88 -8.31
CA ARG A 9 23.59 -3.88 -7.52
C ARG A 9 22.17 -4.36 -7.21
N ALA A 10 21.73 -4.10 -6.00
CA ALA A 10 20.40 -4.53 -5.51
C ALA A 10 19.24 -4.01 -6.38
N ASP A 11 19.30 -2.77 -6.89
CA ASP A 11 18.28 -2.19 -7.75
C ASP A 11 18.16 -2.92 -9.10
N ILE A 12 19.30 -3.37 -9.66
CA ILE A 12 19.34 -4.09 -10.91
C ILE A 12 18.85 -5.52 -10.73
N TRP A 13 19.35 -6.20 -9.70
CA TRP A 13 19.00 -7.59 -9.43
C TRP A 13 17.51 -7.76 -9.13
N LEU A 14 16.91 -6.91 -8.30
CA LEU A 14 15.47 -6.95 -7.97
C LEU A 14 14.57 -6.74 -9.21
N TRP A 15 15.01 -5.94 -10.14
CA TRP A 15 14.34 -5.76 -11.41
C TRP A 15 14.54 -6.98 -12.33
N ALA A 16 15.74 -7.56 -12.39
CA ALA A 16 16.06 -8.76 -13.17
C ALA A 16 15.27 -9.97 -12.63
N ALA A 17 15.21 -10.16 -11.32
CA ALA A 17 14.44 -11.20 -10.63
C ALA A 17 12.91 -10.98 -10.67
N ARG A 18 12.44 -9.93 -11.34
CA ARG A 18 11.01 -9.61 -11.55
C ARG A 18 10.19 -9.27 -10.32
N PHE A 19 10.80 -8.95 -9.19
CA PHE A 19 10.06 -8.43 -8.04
C PHE A 19 9.41 -7.09 -8.33
N PHE A 20 10.05 -6.25 -9.15
CA PHE A 20 9.52 -4.95 -9.57
C PHE A 20 9.42 -4.82 -11.08
N LYS A 21 8.41 -4.07 -11.54
CA LYS A 21 8.18 -3.84 -12.97
C LYS A 21 9.29 -3.01 -13.61
N THR A 22 9.82 -2.02 -12.89
CA THR A 22 10.88 -1.12 -13.35
C THR A 22 11.99 -0.98 -12.31
N ARG A 23 13.21 -0.61 -12.73
CA ARG A 23 14.31 -0.29 -11.82
C ARG A 23 14.01 0.90 -10.92
N ALA A 24 13.24 1.88 -11.41
CA ALA A 24 12.83 3.02 -10.59
C ALA A 24 12.00 2.58 -9.39
N LEU A 25 11.05 1.66 -9.56
CA LEU A 25 10.26 1.08 -8.47
C LEU A 25 11.12 0.26 -7.51
N ALA A 26 12.10 -0.48 -8.01
CA ALA A 26 13.05 -1.20 -7.15
C ALA A 26 13.87 -0.23 -6.28
N ARG A 27 14.40 0.86 -6.87
CA ARG A 27 15.12 1.92 -6.14
C ARG A 27 14.25 2.60 -5.09
N GLN A 28 13.01 2.90 -5.42
CA GLN A 28 12.05 3.49 -4.48
C GLN A 28 11.74 2.54 -3.31
N ALA A 29 11.57 1.24 -3.58
CA ALA A 29 11.34 0.24 -2.54
C ALA A 29 12.56 0.08 -1.61
N LEU A 30 13.78 0.11 -2.16
CA LEU A 30 15.02 0.09 -1.39
C LEU A 30 15.18 1.37 -0.53
N ALA A 31 14.89 2.54 -1.11
CA ALA A 31 14.95 3.82 -0.39
C ALA A 31 13.92 3.89 0.76
N SER A 32 12.75 3.25 0.60
CA SER A 32 11.72 3.18 1.65
C SER A 32 11.91 2.03 2.65
N ALA A 33 13.12 1.44 2.71
CA ALA A 33 13.50 0.35 3.63
C ALA A 33 12.55 -0.88 3.58
N LYS A 34 11.86 -1.08 2.47
CA LYS A 34 11.00 -2.26 2.25
C LYS A 34 11.78 -3.53 1.93
N ILE A 35 13.10 -3.41 1.76
CA ILE A 35 13.98 -4.52 1.46
C ILE A 35 15.11 -4.52 2.49
N VAL A 36 15.23 -5.65 3.16
CA VAL A 36 16.17 -5.85 4.27
C VAL A 36 17.06 -7.05 3.93
N SER A 37 18.34 -6.92 4.17
CA SER A 37 19.32 -8.00 4.03
C SER A 37 20.04 -8.18 5.36
N GLY A 38 19.99 -9.39 5.92
CA GLY A 38 20.61 -9.68 7.21
C GLY A 38 20.15 -8.76 8.36
N GLY A 39 18.87 -8.32 8.36
CA GLY A 39 18.33 -7.41 9.39
C GLY A 39 18.59 -5.92 9.13
N VAL A 40 19.35 -5.55 8.10
CA VAL A 40 19.69 -4.15 7.78
C VAL A 40 19.00 -3.73 6.49
N ALA A 41 18.47 -2.49 6.48
CA ALA A 41 17.84 -1.93 5.29
C ALA A 41 18.85 -1.84 4.12
N CYS A 42 18.45 -2.39 2.99
CA CYS A 42 19.31 -2.48 1.81
C CYS A 42 19.30 -1.15 1.02
N LYS A 43 20.47 -0.56 0.81
CA LYS A 43 20.62 0.65 -0.03
C LYS A 43 20.56 0.28 -1.52
N PRO A 44 20.06 1.15 -2.43
CA PRO A 44 19.95 0.86 -3.87
C PRO A 44 21.27 0.50 -4.55
N ALA A 45 22.36 1.11 -4.12
CA ALA A 45 23.70 0.89 -4.67
C ALA A 45 24.44 -0.29 -4.01
N ARG A 46 23.85 -0.93 -2.99
CA ARG A 46 24.45 -2.09 -2.35
C ARG A 46 24.62 -3.22 -3.35
N THR A 47 25.77 -3.85 -3.29
CA THR A 47 26.10 -5.04 -4.08
C THR A 47 25.62 -6.28 -3.36
N LEU A 48 24.80 -7.12 -4.03
CA LEU A 48 24.34 -8.40 -3.52
C LEU A 48 25.34 -9.51 -3.86
N ARG A 49 25.36 -10.54 -3.03
CA ARG A 49 26.16 -11.75 -3.21
C ARG A 49 25.27 -12.98 -3.28
N VAL A 50 25.77 -14.05 -3.88
CA VAL A 50 25.13 -15.36 -3.86
C VAL A 50 25.11 -15.89 -2.43
N GLY A 51 24.02 -16.53 -2.01
CA GLY A 51 23.79 -17.01 -0.65
C GLY A 51 23.25 -15.96 0.31
N GLU A 52 23.01 -14.72 -0.13
CA GLU A 52 22.49 -13.64 0.72
C GLU A 52 20.96 -13.79 0.91
N MET A 53 20.51 -13.66 2.17
CA MET A 53 19.09 -13.68 2.51
C MET A 53 18.50 -12.30 2.40
N LEU A 54 17.39 -12.17 1.66
CA LEU A 54 16.65 -10.93 1.45
C LEU A 54 15.21 -11.06 1.90
N HIS A 55 14.76 -10.09 2.69
CA HIS A 55 13.36 -9.92 3.04
C HIS A 55 12.79 -8.76 2.21
N ILE A 56 11.80 -9.04 1.38
CA ILE A 56 11.22 -8.08 0.45
C ILE A 56 9.75 -7.88 0.80
N ALA A 57 9.37 -6.64 1.15
CA ALA A 57 7.98 -6.25 1.33
C ALA A 57 7.44 -5.60 0.06
N ARG A 58 6.47 -6.24 -0.61
CA ARG A 58 5.79 -5.72 -1.79
C ARG A 58 4.29 -5.63 -1.55
N GLY A 59 3.82 -4.41 -1.26
CA GLY A 59 2.46 -4.22 -0.78
C GLY A 59 2.27 -4.90 0.57
N GLU A 60 1.34 -5.81 0.66
CA GLU A 60 1.07 -6.59 1.86
C GLU A 60 1.79 -7.95 1.87
N GLU A 61 2.32 -8.37 0.73
CA GLU A 61 3.07 -9.63 0.63
C GLU A 61 4.51 -9.43 1.10
N ARG A 62 4.98 -10.37 1.91
CA ARG A 62 6.37 -10.46 2.36
C ARG A 62 7.01 -11.68 1.76
N PHE A 63 8.21 -11.51 1.22
CA PHE A 63 9.00 -12.57 0.62
C PHE A 63 10.29 -12.71 1.40
N GLU A 64 10.64 -13.92 1.77
CA GLU A 64 11.95 -14.28 2.28
C GLU A 64 12.61 -15.17 1.25
N ILE A 65 13.72 -14.67 0.69
CA ILE A 65 14.39 -15.32 -0.43
C ILE A 65 15.89 -15.42 -0.18
N GLU A 66 16.48 -16.46 -0.72
CA GLU A 66 17.92 -16.66 -0.82
C GLU A 66 18.36 -16.38 -2.25
N VAL A 67 19.40 -15.60 -2.44
CA VAL A 67 20.00 -15.30 -3.74
C VAL A 67 20.81 -16.50 -4.21
N LEU A 68 20.40 -17.18 -5.27
CA LEU A 68 21.11 -18.32 -5.86
C LEU A 68 22.06 -17.88 -6.97
N ALA A 69 21.66 -16.92 -7.78
CA ALA A 69 22.44 -16.43 -8.89
C ALA A 69 22.30 -14.91 -9.06
N LEU A 70 23.33 -14.30 -9.64
CA LEU A 70 23.36 -12.87 -9.92
C LEU A 70 23.02 -12.63 -11.40
N GLY A 71 21.96 -11.86 -11.63
CA GLY A 71 21.52 -11.47 -12.97
C GLY A 71 21.42 -9.94 -13.07
N ASN A 72 21.94 -9.38 -14.16
CA ASN A 72 21.88 -7.95 -14.47
C ASN A 72 20.89 -7.61 -15.58
N THR A 73 20.36 -8.63 -16.26
CA THR A 73 19.39 -8.48 -17.35
C THR A 73 18.04 -9.10 -16.99
N ARG A 74 16.96 -8.48 -17.47
CA ARG A 74 15.62 -8.99 -17.26
C ARG A 74 15.28 -10.05 -18.29
N GLY A 75 15.34 -11.30 -17.91
CA GLY A 75 14.95 -12.45 -18.71
C GLY A 75 13.46 -12.83 -18.63
N PRO A 76 13.06 -13.94 -19.27
CA PRO A 76 11.75 -14.57 -19.08
C PRO A 76 11.49 -14.93 -17.59
N ALA A 77 10.22 -15.21 -17.24
CA ALA A 77 9.87 -15.54 -15.87
C ALA A 77 10.58 -16.81 -15.34
N ALA A 78 10.76 -17.82 -16.21
CA ALA A 78 11.45 -19.04 -15.85
C ALA A 78 12.92 -18.78 -15.43
N VAL A 79 13.64 -17.94 -16.18
CA VAL A 79 15.03 -17.55 -15.85
C VAL A 79 15.06 -16.69 -14.57
N ALA A 80 14.08 -15.81 -14.37
CA ALA A 80 14.04 -15.01 -13.16
C ALA A 80 13.84 -15.86 -11.89
N GLN A 81 13.10 -16.96 -11.96
CA GLN A 81 12.89 -17.88 -10.87
C GLN A 81 14.15 -18.69 -10.49
N THR A 82 15.09 -18.88 -11.40
CA THR A 82 16.37 -19.55 -11.08
C THR A 82 17.35 -18.64 -10.33
N LEU A 83 17.11 -17.32 -10.30
CA LEU A 83 17.98 -16.37 -9.61
C LEU A 83 17.83 -16.40 -8.08
N TYR A 84 16.73 -16.92 -7.58
CA TYR A 84 16.46 -16.98 -6.14
C TYR A 84 15.66 -18.21 -5.74
N ARG A 85 15.75 -18.55 -4.47
CA ARG A 85 14.91 -19.55 -3.81
C ARG A 85 14.07 -18.87 -2.73
N GLU A 86 12.76 -19.06 -2.78
CA GLU A 86 11.90 -18.62 -1.69
C GLU A 86 11.88 -19.67 -0.57
N THR A 87 11.86 -19.22 0.68
CA THR A 87 11.71 -20.10 1.83
C THR A 87 10.32 -20.72 1.87
N ALA A 88 10.21 -21.99 2.29
CA ALA A 88 8.92 -22.68 2.40
C ALA A 88 7.97 -21.97 3.36
N ALA A 89 8.50 -21.38 4.45
CA ALA A 89 7.72 -20.61 5.41
C ALA A 89 7.10 -19.36 4.78
N SER A 90 7.87 -18.60 3.98
CA SER A 90 7.39 -17.42 3.26
C SER A 90 6.29 -17.77 2.27
N SER A 91 6.49 -18.82 1.47
CA SER A 91 5.50 -19.26 0.47
C SER A 91 4.19 -19.72 1.13
N ALA A 92 4.25 -20.47 2.23
CA ALA A 92 3.09 -20.89 3.00
C ALA A 92 2.34 -19.69 3.62
N ALA A 93 3.06 -18.76 4.23
CA ALA A 93 2.46 -17.54 4.80
C ALA A 93 1.74 -16.70 3.74
N ARG A 94 2.32 -16.56 2.54
CA ARG A 94 1.68 -15.84 1.43
C ARG A 94 0.45 -16.59 0.90
N ALA A 95 0.50 -17.91 0.83
CA ALA A 95 -0.66 -18.72 0.44
C ALA A 95 -1.81 -18.54 1.43
N ALA A 96 -1.54 -18.61 2.73
CA ALA A 96 -2.52 -18.37 3.78
C ALA A 96 -3.13 -16.95 3.71
N LEU A 97 -2.30 -15.93 3.50
CA LEU A 97 -2.76 -14.55 3.35
C LEU A 97 -3.67 -14.36 2.13
N ARG A 98 -3.34 -14.99 1.00
CA ARG A 98 -4.18 -14.96 -0.21
C ARG A 98 -5.51 -15.63 0.01
N GLU A 99 -5.53 -16.77 0.69
CA GLU A 99 -6.76 -17.48 1.01
C GLU A 99 -7.63 -16.68 1.97
N GLN A 100 -7.05 -16.10 3.01
CA GLN A 100 -7.76 -15.20 3.92
C GLN A 100 -8.42 -14.04 3.19
N ARG A 101 -7.72 -13.40 2.26
CA ARG A 101 -8.28 -12.32 1.44
C ARG A 101 -9.40 -12.80 0.53
N ARG A 102 -9.22 -13.98 -0.08
CA ARG A 102 -10.25 -14.57 -0.92
C ARG A 102 -11.53 -14.79 -0.14
N LEU A 103 -11.44 -15.32 1.08
CA LEU A 103 -12.58 -15.53 1.97
C LEU A 103 -13.23 -14.19 2.38
N GLN A 104 -12.45 -13.19 2.73
CA GLN A 104 -12.96 -11.86 3.06
C GLN A 104 -13.67 -11.19 1.88
N GLN A 105 -13.14 -11.35 0.67
CA GLN A 105 -13.73 -10.79 -0.54
C GLN A 105 -14.98 -11.54 -1.01
N ALA A 106 -15.10 -12.83 -0.70
CA ALA A 106 -16.28 -13.63 -1.07
C ALA A 106 -17.57 -13.11 -0.42
N GLY A 107 -17.48 -12.44 0.72
CA GLY A 107 -18.61 -11.81 1.42
C GLY A 107 -18.92 -10.37 0.99
N THR A 108 -18.07 -9.75 0.18
CA THR A 108 -18.28 -8.38 -0.30
C THR A 108 -18.78 -8.37 -1.74
N PRO A 109 -19.87 -7.62 -2.05
CA PRO A 109 -20.32 -7.49 -3.44
C PRO A 109 -19.19 -6.89 -4.27
N GLN A 110 -18.62 -7.69 -5.17
CA GLN A 110 -17.59 -7.20 -6.07
C GLN A 110 -18.18 -6.13 -7.01
N PRO A 111 -17.55 -4.97 -7.12
CA PRO A 111 -17.94 -4.02 -8.17
C PRO A 111 -17.78 -4.69 -9.53
N PRO A 112 -18.65 -4.41 -10.49
CA PRO A 112 -18.60 -5.01 -11.81
C PRO A 112 -17.21 -4.76 -12.44
N PRO A 113 -16.61 -5.76 -13.10
CA PRO A 113 -15.22 -5.71 -13.59
C PRO A 113 -14.99 -4.68 -14.70
N ALA A 114 -16.04 -4.11 -15.25
CA ALA A 114 -15.99 -3.10 -16.30
C ALA A 114 -16.68 -1.80 -15.87
N ARG A 115 -16.24 -0.68 -16.48
CA ARG A 115 -16.90 0.62 -16.29
C ARG A 115 -18.39 0.49 -16.69
N PRO A 116 -19.35 0.92 -15.84
CA PRO A 116 -20.77 0.80 -16.13
C PRO A 116 -21.14 1.39 -17.48
N GLY A 117 -21.89 0.67 -18.27
CA GLY A 117 -22.41 1.11 -19.56
C GLY A 117 -23.37 2.30 -19.40
N LYS A 118 -23.78 2.92 -20.52
CA LYS A 118 -24.71 4.05 -20.51
C LYS A 118 -26.04 3.71 -19.81
N ARG A 119 -26.53 2.48 -20.00
CA ARG A 119 -27.76 1.97 -19.38
C ARG A 119 -27.60 1.79 -17.87
N ASP A 120 -26.48 1.24 -17.43
CA ASP A 120 -26.20 1.00 -16.01
C ASP A 120 -25.99 2.30 -15.24
N ARG A 121 -25.33 3.29 -15.85
CA ARG A 121 -25.19 4.64 -15.26
C ARG A 121 -26.54 5.30 -15.01
N ARG A 122 -27.49 5.16 -15.94
CA ARG A 122 -28.85 5.69 -15.76
C ARG A 122 -29.56 5.00 -14.60
N ARG A 123 -29.43 3.66 -14.47
CA ARG A 123 -29.99 2.89 -13.35
C ARG A 123 -29.36 3.29 -12.00
N ILE A 124 -28.05 3.44 -11.96
CA ILE A 124 -27.32 3.86 -10.75
C ILE A 124 -27.78 5.27 -10.34
N HIS A 125 -27.95 6.18 -11.30
CA HIS A 125 -28.41 7.54 -11.04
C HIS A 125 -29.85 7.56 -10.50
N ALA A 126 -30.76 6.80 -11.10
CA ALA A 126 -32.13 6.66 -10.62
C ALA A 126 -32.18 6.06 -9.20
N PHE A 127 -31.36 5.04 -8.93
CA PHE A 127 -31.27 4.42 -7.60
C PHE A 127 -30.76 5.39 -6.53
N LYS A 128 -29.77 6.22 -6.86
CA LYS A 128 -29.25 7.26 -5.93
C LYS A 128 -30.30 8.34 -5.61
N GLN A 129 -31.23 8.62 -6.50
CA GLN A 129 -32.31 9.58 -6.27
C GLN A 129 -33.42 9.02 -5.38
N ILE A 130 -33.60 7.70 -5.36
CA ILE A 130 -34.61 7.00 -4.54
C ILE A 130 -34.13 6.81 -3.09
N LEU A 131 -32.82 6.70 -2.86
CA LEU A 131 -32.27 6.63 -1.50
C LEU A 131 -32.37 8.03 -0.86
N PRO A 132 -33.20 8.24 0.17
CA PRO A 132 -33.18 9.48 0.92
C PRO A 132 -31.77 9.62 1.52
N THR A 133 -31.13 10.73 1.20
CA THR A 133 -29.84 11.07 1.81
C THR A 133 -30.06 11.15 3.31
N ARG A 134 -29.50 10.19 4.04
CA ARG A 134 -29.58 10.05 5.50
C ARG A 134 -28.95 11.23 6.27
N THR A 135 -28.62 12.30 5.60
CA THR A 135 -27.93 13.47 6.14
C THR A 135 -28.84 14.64 6.49
N ASP A 136 -30.18 14.57 6.22
CA ASP A 136 -31.08 15.68 6.56
C ASP A 136 -32.08 15.39 7.70
N ALA A 137 -31.92 14.32 8.43
CA ALA A 137 -32.71 14.04 9.64
C ALA A 137 -31.89 14.38 10.90
N GLY A 138 -31.71 15.65 11.19
CA GLY A 138 -31.28 16.03 12.52
C GLY A 138 -30.19 17.08 12.62
N LEU A 139 -30.43 18.27 12.18
CA LEU A 139 -30.04 19.50 12.90
C LEU A 139 -30.78 20.68 12.28
N ARG A 140 -32.04 20.86 12.66
CA ARG A 140 -32.60 22.20 12.63
C ARG A 140 -31.99 22.94 13.81
N PRO A 141 -31.16 23.98 13.63
CA PRO A 141 -30.83 24.86 14.72
C PRO A 141 -32.13 25.56 15.14
N GLY A 142 -32.46 25.36 16.40
CA GLY A 142 -33.66 25.89 17.01
C GLY A 142 -33.79 27.37 16.85
N VAL A 143 -35.02 27.74 16.74
CA VAL A 143 -35.65 29.02 16.86
C VAL A 143 -34.86 29.93 17.80
N ALA A 144 -34.29 30.99 17.25
CA ALA A 144 -33.84 32.13 18.06
C ALA A 144 -35.06 32.74 18.77
N SER A 145 -35.24 32.36 20.03
CA SER A 145 -36.11 33.11 20.91
C SER A 145 -35.47 34.45 21.17
N LYS A 146 -36.17 35.48 20.71
CA LYS A 146 -36.00 36.89 21.12
C LYS A 146 -35.93 36.89 22.66
N VAL A 147 -34.79 37.15 23.21
CA VAL A 147 -34.65 37.62 24.60
C VAL A 147 -34.51 39.12 24.49
N SER A 148 -35.57 39.77 24.91
CA SER A 148 -35.74 41.22 25.10
C SER A 148 -34.56 41.79 25.87
N GLU A 149 -34.15 42.96 25.39
CA GLU A 149 -33.31 43.92 26.10
C GLU A 149 -33.71 44.07 27.57
N CYS A 150 -32.80 43.68 28.45
CA CYS A 150 -32.84 44.18 29.82
C CYS A 150 -31.79 45.29 29.92
N ALA A 151 -32.33 46.50 29.89
CA ALA A 151 -31.62 47.74 30.16
C ALA A 151 -31.34 47.81 31.67
N CYS A 152 -30.28 47.18 32.14
CA CYS A 152 -29.83 47.46 33.51
C CYS A 152 -28.42 46.85 33.75
N CYS A 153 -27.40 47.54 33.24
CA CYS A 153 -26.05 47.56 33.80
C CYS A 153 -25.19 48.58 33.07
N ARG A 154 -25.59 49.83 33.20
CA ARG A 154 -24.66 50.96 33.10
C ARG A 154 -24.06 51.19 34.47
N ARG A 155 -22.78 51.44 34.52
CA ARG A 155 -21.90 51.83 35.63
C ARG A 155 -21.14 50.62 36.21
N THR A 156 -19.83 50.59 36.21
CA THR A 156 -18.88 51.62 36.64
C THR A 156 -17.49 51.25 36.16
N GLN A 157 -16.77 52.19 35.52
CA GLN A 157 -15.33 52.26 35.58
C GLN A 157 -14.93 52.81 36.96
N PRO A 158 -13.76 52.44 37.50
CA PRO A 158 -12.86 53.45 38.02
C PRO A 158 -11.50 53.41 37.30
N ALA A 159 -11.08 54.63 37.02
CA ALA A 159 -9.73 55.01 36.70
C ALA A 159 -8.80 54.86 37.88
N GLY A 160 -7.52 54.74 37.61
CA GLY A 160 -6.50 55.28 38.53
C GLY A 160 -5.51 54.24 39.08
N MET A 161 -4.39 54.34 38.67
CA MET A 161 -2.99 54.53 39.08
C MET A 161 -2.05 53.48 38.55
#